data_82dbe294932cf1d5f7eeec68e8e5b73f
#
_entry.id   82dbe294932cf1d5f7eeec68e8e5b73f
#
_cell.length_a   1.000
_cell.length_b   1.000
_cell.length_c   1.000
_cell.angle_alpha   90.00
_cell.angle_beta   90.00
_cell.angle_gamma   90.00
#
_symmetry.space_group_name_H-M   'P 1'
#
loop_
_entity.id
_entity.type
_entity.pdbx_description
1 polymer ?
#
loop_
_entity_poly.entity_id
_entity_poly.type
_entity_poly.pdbx_seq_one_letter_code
_entity_poly.pdbx_strand_id
1 'polypeptide(L)'
;MELALITAQQVAVLFLLIGTGMVAVKTGVLKLENKQALSNLLVYIIVPAMVVNSYRMEFSAQILRNLLAAFGMSVLSVLLGTVITLLLTARKTDSRMPIFRFACIFSNAAYMGFPLISALFGSEGLLYASAYVTVFNILLWTLGYGLVSGGSSVKEVARSLVRTPVLYAIVVGLGIYLLQIPLPTLITQPLELLAGVNTPLSMLITGMLIAAGDVRSIVTDKHIWKLASVRMLLIPAATLALFGVLGFHGTAAQVVALLECCPAAAITSVFAVQFGHDEHFAAGSVVLTTLLSIITLPLCALIITMVM
;
A
#
# COMPACT_ATOMS: atom_id res chain seq x y z
N MET A 1 -19.15 11.64 -8.33
CA MET A 1 -18.31 12.58 -9.13
C MET A 1 -17.34 13.39 -8.26
N GLU A 2 -17.75 13.88 -7.13
CA GLU A 2 -16.92 14.68 -6.22
C GLU A 2 -15.67 13.92 -5.72
N LEU A 3 -15.84 12.70 -5.19
CA LEU A 3 -14.69 11.87 -4.74
C LEU A 3 -13.67 11.61 -5.86
N ALA A 4 -14.13 11.36 -7.09
CA ALA A 4 -13.22 11.12 -8.22
C ALA A 4 -12.40 12.37 -8.58
N LEU A 5 -13.02 13.55 -8.54
CA LEU A 5 -12.34 14.82 -8.80
C LEU A 5 -11.32 15.13 -7.70
N ILE A 6 -11.72 14.98 -6.43
CA ILE A 6 -10.82 15.15 -5.28
C ILE A 6 -9.67 14.13 -5.38
N THR A 7 -9.97 12.86 -5.71
CA THR A 7 -8.92 11.82 -5.91
C THR A 7 -7.97 12.23 -7.03
N ALA A 8 -8.46 12.70 -8.18
CA ALA A 8 -7.62 13.14 -9.28
C ALA A 8 -6.70 14.30 -8.87
N GLN A 9 -7.23 15.28 -8.14
CA GLN A 9 -6.44 16.38 -7.61
C GLN A 9 -5.37 15.89 -6.62
N GLN A 10 -5.72 15.02 -5.68
CA GLN A 10 -4.77 14.47 -4.71
C GLN A 10 -3.70 13.62 -5.40
N VAL A 11 -4.09 12.78 -6.36
CA VAL A 11 -3.12 12.01 -7.16
C VAL A 11 -2.16 12.93 -7.90
N ALA A 12 -2.65 14.03 -8.50
CA ALA A 12 -1.78 15.02 -9.14
C ALA A 12 -0.78 15.63 -8.15
N VAL A 13 -1.21 16.00 -6.93
CA VAL A 13 -0.32 16.48 -5.86
C VAL A 13 0.74 15.44 -5.50
N LEU A 14 0.34 14.18 -5.33
CA LEU A 14 1.29 13.09 -5.04
C LEU A 14 2.32 12.93 -6.17
N PHE A 15 1.90 13.03 -7.43
CA PHE A 15 2.83 12.94 -8.58
C PHE A 15 3.76 14.15 -8.71
N LEU A 16 3.36 15.34 -8.30
CA LEU A 16 4.27 16.48 -8.19
C LEU A 16 5.36 16.23 -7.15
N LEU A 17 5.01 15.66 -6.00
CA LEU A 17 5.99 15.25 -4.98
C LEU A 17 6.90 14.12 -5.48
N ILE A 18 6.36 13.14 -6.22
CA ILE A 18 7.16 12.10 -6.90
C ILE A 18 8.15 12.74 -7.86
N GLY A 19 7.70 13.71 -8.67
CA GLY A 19 8.53 14.49 -9.57
C GLY A 19 9.67 15.21 -8.84
N THR A 20 9.39 15.78 -7.67
CA THR A 20 10.43 16.40 -6.81
C THR A 20 11.48 15.37 -6.39
N GLY A 21 11.09 14.15 -6.00
CA GLY A 21 12.02 13.06 -5.69
C GLY A 21 12.89 12.66 -6.88
N MET A 22 12.31 12.58 -8.08
CA MET A 22 13.05 12.30 -9.33
C MET A 22 14.07 13.40 -9.65
N VAL A 23 13.67 14.67 -9.50
CA VAL A 23 14.56 15.83 -9.73
C VAL A 23 15.70 15.82 -8.71
N ALA A 24 15.41 15.57 -7.44
CA ALA A 24 16.43 15.50 -6.38
C ALA A 24 17.51 14.44 -6.65
N VAL A 25 17.13 13.30 -7.24
CA VAL A 25 18.11 12.28 -7.69
C VAL A 25 18.91 12.77 -8.89
N LYS A 26 18.25 13.31 -9.92
CA LYS A 26 18.91 13.78 -11.15
C LYS A 26 19.87 14.94 -10.91
N THR A 27 19.58 15.79 -9.92
CA THR A 27 20.45 16.93 -9.53
C THR A 27 21.54 16.55 -8.53
N GLY A 28 21.54 15.29 -8.03
CA GLY A 28 22.52 14.82 -7.05
C GLY A 28 22.25 15.27 -5.61
N VAL A 29 21.14 15.96 -5.33
CA VAL A 29 20.72 16.32 -3.96
C VAL A 29 20.43 15.06 -3.13
N LEU A 30 19.80 14.05 -3.76
CA LEU A 30 19.61 12.73 -3.17
C LEU A 30 20.36 11.68 -3.98
N LYS A 31 21.13 10.84 -3.30
CA LYS A 31 21.77 9.67 -3.91
C LYS A 31 20.85 8.45 -3.78
N LEU A 32 20.86 7.55 -4.76
CA LEU A 32 20.06 6.32 -4.73
C LEU A 32 20.38 5.42 -3.52
N GLU A 33 21.62 5.48 -3.01
CA GLU A 33 22.05 4.80 -1.79
C GLU A 33 21.24 5.21 -0.55
N ASN A 34 20.80 6.48 -0.49
CA ASN A 34 20.03 7.01 0.63
C ASN A 34 18.60 6.45 0.69
N LYS A 35 18.12 5.81 -0.37
CA LYS A 35 16.76 5.22 -0.45
C LYS A 35 16.48 4.30 0.72
N GLN A 36 17.42 3.42 1.08
CA GLN A 36 17.23 2.49 2.18
C GLN A 36 17.08 3.18 3.53
N ALA A 37 17.89 4.20 3.80
CA ALA A 37 17.81 4.97 5.04
C ALA A 37 16.48 5.73 5.15
N LEU A 38 16.05 6.38 4.07
CA LEU A 38 14.76 7.08 4.02
C LEU A 38 13.57 6.11 4.16
N SER A 39 13.64 4.95 3.52
CA SER A 39 12.62 3.91 3.65
C SER A 39 12.56 3.36 5.08
N ASN A 40 13.69 3.16 5.73
CA ASN A 40 13.75 2.74 7.13
C ASN A 40 13.12 3.81 8.04
N LEU A 41 13.45 5.09 7.86
CA LEU A 41 12.85 6.19 8.60
C LEU A 41 11.31 6.18 8.44
N LEU A 42 10.84 6.01 7.21
CA LEU A 42 9.41 5.94 6.92
C LEU A 42 8.74 4.77 7.65
N VAL A 43 9.26 3.55 7.47
CA VAL A 43 8.62 2.32 7.96
C VAL A 43 8.74 2.14 9.47
N TYR A 44 9.88 2.52 10.07
CA TYR A 44 10.15 2.27 11.49
C TYR A 44 9.75 3.42 12.41
N ILE A 45 9.56 4.64 11.90
CA ILE A 45 9.26 5.82 12.72
C ILE A 45 7.99 6.52 12.24
N ILE A 46 7.95 6.94 10.98
CA ILE A 46 6.89 7.83 10.47
C ILE A 46 5.53 7.10 10.37
N VAL A 47 5.49 5.94 9.73
CA VAL A 47 4.25 5.16 9.59
C VAL A 47 3.71 4.71 10.96
N PRO A 48 4.49 4.18 11.90
CA PRO A 48 4.02 3.91 13.25
C PRO A 48 3.44 5.13 13.96
N ALA A 49 4.12 6.28 13.90
CA ALA A 49 3.63 7.52 14.50
C ALA A 49 2.30 7.97 13.88
N MET A 50 2.18 7.90 12.55
CA MET A 50 0.95 8.22 11.83
C MET A 50 -0.20 7.29 12.21
N VAL A 51 0.06 5.99 12.32
CA VAL A 51 -0.95 5.01 12.72
C VAL A 51 -1.42 5.28 14.15
N VAL A 52 -0.51 5.44 15.11
CA VAL A 52 -0.91 5.80 16.50
C VAL A 52 -1.73 7.08 16.51
N ASN A 53 -1.32 8.09 15.75
CA ASN A 53 -2.02 9.37 15.66
C ASN A 53 -3.45 9.22 15.10
N SER A 54 -3.69 8.31 14.15
CA SER A 54 -5.01 8.09 13.54
C SER A 54 -6.04 7.48 14.50
N TYR A 55 -5.57 6.77 15.55
CA TYR A 55 -6.43 6.19 16.58
C TYR A 55 -6.82 7.18 17.69
N ARG A 56 -6.29 8.41 17.67
CA ARG A 56 -6.59 9.47 18.64
C ARG A 56 -7.89 10.18 18.26
N MET A 57 -8.99 9.50 18.41
CA MET A 57 -10.33 10.04 18.15
C MET A 57 -11.28 9.56 19.25
N GLU A 58 -12.42 10.22 19.37
CA GLU A 58 -13.46 9.82 20.30
C GLU A 58 -14.00 8.43 19.97
N PHE A 59 -14.26 7.64 21.01
CA PHE A 59 -14.81 6.31 20.84
C PHE A 59 -16.21 6.36 20.23
N SER A 60 -16.40 5.58 19.17
CA SER A 60 -17.69 5.35 18.54
C SER A 60 -17.87 3.87 18.25
N ALA A 61 -18.98 3.30 18.74
CA ALA A 61 -19.32 1.91 18.45
C ALA A 61 -19.53 1.67 16.94
N GLN A 62 -19.94 2.72 16.20
CA GLN A 62 -20.07 2.65 14.75
C GLN A 62 -18.70 2.55 14.08
N ILE A 63 -17.74 3.40 14.49
CA ILE A 63 -16.37 3.38 13.96
C ILE A 63 -15.70 2.03 14.28
N LEU A 64 -15.91 1.48 15.49
CA LEU A 64 -15.38 0.16 15.85
C LEU A 64 -15.98 -0.95 14.96
N ARG A 65 -17.29 -0.94 14.72
CA ARG A 65 -17.92 -1.91 13.78
C ARG A 65 -17.35 -1.78 12.38
N ASN A 66 -17.18 -0.54 11.89
CA ASN A 66 -16.61 -0.28 10.58
C ASN A 66 -15.14 -0.72 10.50
N LEU A 67 -14.36 -0.56 11.57
CA LEU A 67 -12.98 -1.06 11.66
C LEU A 67 -12.92 -2.59 11.55
N LEU A 68 -13.79 -3.31 12.27
CA LEU A 68 -13.89 -4.76 12.17
C LEU A 68 -14.36 -5.21 10.78
N ALA A 69 -15.32 -4.49 10.18
CA ALA A 69 -15.75 -4.74 8.82
C ALA A 69 -14.61 -4.48 7.81
N ALA A 70 -13.83 -3.39 7.97
CA ALA A 70 -12.66 -3.11 7.15
C ALA A 70 -11.62 -4.23 7.23
N PHE A 71 -11.41 -4.81 8.41
CA PHE A 71 -10.53 -5.97 8.58
C PHE A 71 -11.03 -7.17 7.75
N GLY A 72 -12.32 -7.53 7.88
CA GLY A 72 -12.93 -8.62 7.09
C GLY A 72 -12.89 -8.38 5.58
N MET A 73 -13.23 -7.16 5.14
CA MET A 73 -13.15 -6.75 3.72
C MET A 73 -11.71 -6.82 3.20
N SER A 74 -10.72 -6.46 4.01
CA SER A 74 -9.31 -6.53 3.64
C SER A 74 -8.83 -7.97 3.45
N VAL A 75 -9.22 -8.89 4.34
CA VAL A 75 -8.96 -10.33 4.16
C VAL A 75 -9.55 -10.82 2.86
N LEU A 76 -10.83 -10.48 2.61
CA LEU A 76 -11.55 -10.91 1.42
C LEU A 76 -10.90 -10.38 0.13
N SER A 77 -10.53 -9.10 0.07
CA SER A 77 -9.93 -8.48 -1.12
C SER A 77 -8.56 -9.06 -1.46
N VAL A 78 -7.66 -9.19 -0.46
CA VAL A 78 -6.31 -9.74 -0.69
C VAL A 78 -6.37 -11.23 -1.04
N LEU A 79 -7.27 -11.99 -0.42
CA LEU A 79 -7.49 -13.40 -0.80
C LEU A 79 -8.07 -13.53 -2.21
N LEU A 80 -9.00 -12.67 -2.62
CA LEU A 80 -9.52 -12.64 -3.98
C LEU A 80 -8.40 -12.37 -4.99
N GLY A 81 -7.57 -11.34 -4.76
CA GLY A 81 -6.39 -11.04 -5.58
C GLY A 81 -5.41 -12.22 -5.64
N THR A 82 -5.23 -12.91 -4.51
CA THR A 82 -4.41 -14.13 -4.43
C THR A 82 -4.98 -15.25 -5.30
N VAL A 83 -6.25 -15.56 -5.17
CA VAL A 83 -6.90 -16.64 -5.94
C VAL A 83 -6.83 -16.33 -7.44
N ILE A 84 -7.19 -15.12 -7.86
CA ILE A 84 -7.11 -14.69 -9.27
C ILE A 84 -5.68 -14.88 -9.80
N THR A 85 -4.70 -14.38 -9.07
CA THR A 85 -3.29 -14.44 -9.49
C THR A 85 -2.79 -15.89 -9.60
N LEU A 86 -3.09 -16.73 -8.61
CA LEU A 86 -2.67 -18.13 -8.62
C LEU A 86 -3.36 -18.91 -9.73
N LEU A 87 -4.65 -18.70 -10.00
CA LEU A 87 -5.35 -19.33 -11.12
C LEU A 87 -4.76 -18.95 -12.47
N LEU A 88 -4.45 -17.66 -12.69
CA LEU A 88 -3.84 -17.16 -13.94
C LEU A 88 -2.42 -17.68 -14.15
N THR A 89 -1.74 -18.10 -13.09
CA THR A 89 -0.34 -18.52 -13.11
C THR A 89 -0.12 -20.00 -12.76
N ALA A 90 -1.18 -20.77 -12.52
CA ALA A 90 -1.12 -22.15 -12.00
C ALA A 90 -0.21 -23.09 -12.82
N ARG A 91 -0.19 -22.89 -14.15
CA ARG A 91 0.59 -23.75 -15.08
C ARG A 91 1.89 -23.08 -15.55
N LYS A 92 2.31 -21.97 -14.92
CA LYS A 92 3.50 -21.22 -15.35
C LYS A 92 4.65 -21.45 -14.39
N THR A 93 5.79 -21.87 -14.95
CA THR A 93 7.04 -22.19 -14.23
C THR A 93 8.19 -21.25 -14.57
N ASP A 94 7.89 -20.09 -15.20
CA ASP A 94 8.86 -19.06 -15.53
C ASP A 94 9.55 -18.51 -14.28
N SER A 95 10.84 -18.21 -14.35
CA SER A 95 11.64 -17.67 -13.24
C SER A 95 11.13 -16.33 -12.70
N ARG A 96 10.37 -15.58 -13.49
CA ARG A 96 9.71 -14.33 -13.10
C ARG A 96 8.40 -14.52 -12.31
N MET A 97 7.85 -15.75 -12.26
CA MET A 97 6.55 -16.01 -11.65
C MET A 97 6.46 -15.69 -10.16
N PRO A 98 7.47 -15.93 -9.31
CA PRO A 98 7.44 -15.53 -7.92
C PRO A 98 7.18 -14.02 -7.76
N ILE A 99 7.94 -13.19 -8.47
CA ILE A 99 7.79 -11.72 -8.46
C ILE A 99 6.48 -11.29 -9.12
N PHE A 100 6.07 -11.92 -10.22
CA PHE A 100 4.79 -11.64 -10.86
C PHE A 100 3.62 -11.85 -9.88
N ARG A 101 3.59 -13.00 -9.20
CA ARG A 101 2.56 -13.32 -8.21
C ARG A 101 2.57 -12.34 -7.06
N PHE A 102 3.74 -12.07 -6.51
CA PHE A 102 3.90 -11.13 -5.41
C PHE A 102 3.40 -9.73 -5.76
N ALA A 103 3.85 -9.16 -6.89
CA ALA A 103 3.48 -7.83 -7.32
C ALA A 103 2.00 -7.70 -7.71
N CYS A 104 1.37 -8.78 -8.19
CA CYS A 104 -0.08 -8.79 -8.43
C CYS A 104 -0.90 -8.80 -7.14
N ILE A 105 -0.47 -9.54 -6.11
CA ILE A 105 -1.22 -9.72 -4.87
C ILE A 105 -1.08 -8.48 -3.96
N PHE A 106 0.13 -7.95 -3.81
CA PHE A 106 0.44 -6.94 -2.79
C PHE A 106 0.43 -5.51 -3.36
N SER A 107 -0.49 -4.68 -2.82
CA SER A 107 -0.63 -3.26 -3.20
C SER A 107 0.36 -2.36 -2.47
N ASN A 108 0.63 -1.18 -3.03
CA ASN A 108 1.47 -0.15 -2.41
C ASN A 108 0.68 0.68 -1.38
N ALA A 109 -0.03 0.00 -0.48
CA ALA A 109 -0.89 0.63 0.52
C ALA A 109 -0.11 1.56 1.48
N ALA A 110 1.13 1.20 1.86
CA ALA A 110 1.90 1.97 2.82
C ALA A 110 2.47 3.28 2.22
N TYR A 111 3.04 3.22 1.01
CA TYR A 111 3.71 4.40 0.42
C TYR A 111 2.75 5.30 -0.35
N MET A 112 1.77 4.73 -1.05
CA MET A 112 0.85 5.49 -1.88
C MET A 112 -0.57 5.52 -1.31
N GLY A 113 -1.01 4.41 -0.73
CA GLY A 113 -2.35 4.30 -0.17
C GLY A 113 -2.55 5.22 1.04
N PHE A 114 -1.70 5.18 2.05
CA PHE A 114 -1.85 6.02 3.24
C PHE A 114 -1.90 7.52 2.94
N PRO A 115 -1.00 8.10 2.12
CA PRO A 115 -1.13 9.50 1.70
C PRO A 115 -2.47 9.83 1.05
N LEU A 116 -2.92 8.97 0.14
CA LEU A 116 -4.19 9.13 -0.55
C LEU A 116 -5.39 9.06 0.41
N ILE A 117 -5.42 8.04 1.27
CA ILE A 117 -6.49 7.87 2.25
C ILE A 117 -6.51 9.01 3.26
N SER A 118 -5.33 9.46 3.74
CA SER A 118 -5.22 10.60 4.64
C SER A 118 -5.83 11.87 4.04
N ALA A 119 -5.56 12.11 2.75
CA ALA A 119 -6.06 13.28 2.03
C ALA A 119 -7.57 13.22 1.75
N LEU A 120 -8.13 12.03 1.51
CA LEU A 120 -9.54 11.84 1.14
C LEU A 120 -10.46 11.67 2.36
N PHE A 121 -10.01 10.96 3.38
CA PHE A 121 -10.84 10.49 4.49
C PHE A 121 -10.29 10.85 5.88
N GLY A 122 -9.16 11.56 5.95
CA GLY A 122 -8.55 12.00 7.20
C GLY A 122 -8.20 10.86 8.16
N SER A 123 -8.32 11.13 9.47
CA SER A 123 -7.93 10.17 10.52
C SER A 123 -8.82 8.92 10.55
N GLU A 124 -10.13 9.07 10.28
CA GLU A 124 -11.04 7.93 10.22
C GLU A 124 -10.65 6.95 9.09
N GLY A 125 -10.33 7.48 7.90
CA GLY A 125 -9.84 6.68 6.79
C GLY A 125 -8.52 5.97 7.11
N LEU A 126 -7.58 6.65 7.77
CA LEU A 126 -6.32 6.05 8.21
C LEU A 126 -6.52 4.93 9.24
N LEU A 127 -7.52 5.05 10.11
CA LEU A 127 -7.89 3.99 11.04
C LEU A 127 -8.35 2.73 10.28
N TYR A 128 -9.24 2.87 9.28
CA TYR A 128 -9.65 1.73 8.44
C TYR A 128 -8.52 1.20 7.56
N ALA A 129 -7.65 2.08 7.06
CA ALA A 129 -6.45 1.70 6.33
C ALA A 129 -5.47 0.88 7.20
N SER A 130 -5.42 1.13 8.51
CA SER A 130 -4.59 0.33 9.44
C SER A 130 -5.06 -1.12 9.53
N ALA A 131 -6.37 -1.38 9.43
CA ALA A 131 -6.91 -2.73 9.33
C ALA A 131 -6.43 -3.44 8.06
N TYR A 132 -6.49 -2.75 6.91
CA TYR A 132 -5.97 -3.29 5.66
C TYR A 132 -4.47 -3.61 5.75
N VAL A 133 -3.67 -2.70 6.28
CA VAL A 133 -2.21 -2.88 6.42
C VAL A 133 -1.87 -3.99 7.41
N THR A 134 -2.71 -4.23 8.43
CA THR A 134 -2.56 -5.39 9.33
C THR A 134 -2.68 -6.69 8.54
N VAL A 135 -3.77 -6.86 7.80
CA VAL A 135 -4.00 -8.04 6.94
C VAL A 135 -2.89 -8.17 5.90
N PHE A 136 -2.55 -7.07 5.25
CA PHE A 136 -1.46 -6.99 4.28
C PHE A 136 -0.14 -7.51 4.87
N ASN A 137 0.29 -7.04 6.05
CA ASN A 137 1.54 -7.47 6.66
C ASN A 137 1.50 -8.96 7.07
N ILE A 138 0.39 -9.43 7.63
CA ILE A 138 0.23 -10.86 7.96
C ILE A 138 0.41 -11.71 6.71
N LEU A 139 -0.31 -11.39 5.62
CA LEU A 139 -0.26 -12.15 4.38
C LEU A 139 1.07 -11.95 3.62
N LEU A 140 1.68 -10.78 3.70
CA LEU A 140 2.99 -10.51 3.10
C LEU A 140 4.07 -11.41 3.70
N TRP A 141 4.14 -11.54 5.03
CA TRP A 141 5.15 -12.34 5.71
C TRP A 141 4.84 -13.84 5.74
N THR A 142 3.59 -14.23 5.51
CA THR A 142 3.20 -15.64 5.39
C THR A 142 3.22 -16.08 3.93
N LEU A 143 2.20 -15.69 3.16
CA LEU A 143 2.01 -16.05 1.77
C LEU A 143 3.06 -15.40 0.86
N GLY A 144 3.25 -14.09 0.96
CA GLY A 144 4.14 -13.32 0.09
C GLY A 144 5.59 -13.76 0.20
N TYR A 145 6.08 -13.88 1.44
CA TYR A 145 7.42 -14.38 1.70
C TYR A 145 7.61 -15.80 1.15
N GLY A 146 6.63 -16.70 1.37
CA GLY A 146 6.66 -18.07 0.85
C GLY A 146 6.71 -18.16 -0.68
N LEU A 147 6.03 -17.23 -1.38
CA LEU A 147 6.02 -17.16 -2.86
C LEU A 147 7.39 -16.81 -3.43
N VAL A 148 8.17 -15.95 -2.77
CA VAL A 148 9.46 -15.45 -3.29
C VAL A 148 10.67 -16.19 -2.73
N SER A 149 10.59 -16.76 -1.52
CA SER A 149 11.69 -17.53 -0.91
C SER A 149 11.71 -19.02 -1.30
N GLY A 150 10.64 -19.49 -1.96
CA GLY A 150 10.49 -20.92 -2.27
C GLY A 150 10.04 -21.78 -1.08
N GLY A 151 9.72 -21.16 0.04
CA GLY A 151 9.23 -21.76 1.28
C GLY A 151 9.57 -20.91 2.50
N SER A 152 8.79 -21.00 3.56
CA SER A 152 9.04 -20.27 4.81
C SER A 152 8.83 -21.17 6.01
N SER A 153 9.71 -21.07 7.01
CA SER A 153 9.46 -21.71 8.30
C SER A 153 8.55 -20.85 9.17
N VAL A 154 7.73 -21.48 10.01
CA VAL A 154 6.87 -20.78 10.96
C VAL A 154 7.67 -19.81 11.84
N LYS A 155 8.92 -20.19 12.19
CA LYS A 155 9.83 -19.36 12.99
C LYS A 155 10.26 -18.08 12.26
N GLU A 156 10.52 -18.14 10.95
CA GLU A 156 10.88 -16.98 10.12
C GLU A 156 9.70 -16.02 9.98
N VAL A 157 8.52 -16.56 9.71
CA VAL A 157 7.27 -15.78 9.66
C VAL A 157 7.02 -15.07 10.99
N ALA A 158 7.04 -15.79 12.12
CA ALA A 158 6.83 -15.21 13.42
C ALA A 158 7.86 -14.11 13.75
N ARG A 159 9.15 -14.36 13.44
CA ARG A 159 10.22 -13.37 13.63
C ARG A 159 9.99 -12.10 12.80
N SER A 160 9.53 -12.23 11.57
CA SER A 160 9.27 -11.10 10.68
C SER A 160 8.07 -10.27 11.14
N LEU A 161 6.98 -10.91 11.55
CA LEU A 161 5.81 -10.24 12.13
C LEU A 161 6.18 -9.47 13.41
N VAL A 162 6.92 -10.11 14.33
CA VAL A 162 7.40 -9.46 15.56
C VAL A 162 8.34 -8.29 15.28
N ARG A 163 9.01 -8.22 14.15
CA ARG A 163 9.88 -7.11 13.76
C ARG A 163 9.17 -5.99 12.99
N THR A 164 7.89 -6.12 12.72
CA THR A 164 7.11 -5.15 11.94
C THR A 164 6.53 -4.06 12.86
N PRO A 165 7.09 -2.83 12.90
CA PRO A 165 6.73 -1.82 13.92
C PRO A 165 5.30 -1.35 13.81
N VAL A 166 4.73 -1.31 12.60
CA VAL A 166 3.35 -0.88 12.37
C VAL A 166 2.34 -1.75 13.12
N LEU A 167 2.62 -3.04 13.32
CA LEU A 167 1.73 -3.92 14.09
C LEU A 167 1.67 -3.51 15.58
N TYR A 168 2.80 -3.12 16.16
CA TYR A 168 2.83 -2.57 17.52
C TYR A 168 2.09 -1.23 17.60
N ALA A 169 2.28 -0.37 16.60
CA ALA A 169 1.57 0.91 16.54
C ALA A 169 0.05 0.72 16.48
N ILE A 170 -0.44 -0.30 15.76
CA ILE A 170 -1.86 -0.65 15.70
C ILE A 170 -2.36 -1.14 17.07
N VAL A 171 -1.62 -2.01 17.76
CA VAL A 171 -1.99 -2.50 19.11
C VAL A 171 -2.04 -1.34 20.10
N VAL A 172 -1.02 -0.48 20.12
CA VAL A 172 -0.97 0.72 20.98
C VAL A 172 -2.10 1.68 20.64
N GLY A 173 -2.28 1.97 19.34
CA GLY A 173 -3.34 2.86 18.86
C GLY A 173 -4.73 2.35 19.23
N LEU A 174 -4.99 1.05 19.00
CA LEU A 174 -6.26 0.42 19.38
C LEU A 174 -6.49 0.50 20.90
N GLY A 175 -5.46 0.31 21.71
CA GLY A 175 -5.52 0.50 23.16
C GLY A 175 -5.90 1.93 23.53
N ILE A 176 -5.28 2.95 22.92
CA ILE A 176 -5.61 4.36 23.12
C ILE A 176 -7.07 4.63 22.75
N TYR A 177 -7.52 4.14 21.58
CA TYR A 177 -8.88 4.32 21.09
C TYR A 177 -9.94 3.65 21.98
N LEU A 178 -9.74 2.39 22.36
CA LEU A 178 -10.73 1.64 23.16
C LEU A 178 -10.79 2.10 24.61
N LEU A 179 -9.64 2.43 25.21
CA LEU A 179 -9.55 2.87 26.61
C LEU A 179 -9.70 4.39 26.76
N GLN A 180 -9.81 5.13 25.65
CA GLN A 180 -9.91 6.59 25.62
C GLN A 180 -8.84 7.28 26.47
N ILE A 181 -7.57 6.80 26.33
CA ILE A 181 -6.44 7.29 27.13
C ILE A 181 -6.13 8.73 26.72
N PRO A 182 -6.24 9.73 27.63
CA PRO A 182 -5.89 11.10 27.33
C PRO A 182 -4.36 11.23 27.21
N LEU A 183 -3.87 11.52 26.01
CA LEU A 183 -2.45 11.77 25.80
C LEU A 183 -2.14 13.27 25.97
N PRO A 184 -1.09 13.63 26.76
CA PRO A 184 -0.68 15.02 26.92
C PRO A 184 -0.13 15.59 25.60
N THR A 185 -0.24 16.91 25.43
CA THR A 185 0.22 17.64 24.23
C THR A 185 1.70 17.36 23.91
N LEU A 186 2.52 17.16 24.93
CA LEU A 186 3.94 16.81 24.80
C LEU A 186 4.16 15.52 23.99
N ILE A 187 3.20 14.59 23.99
CA ILE A 187 3.27 13.33 23.21
C ILE A 187 2.54 13.51 21.87
N THR A 188 1.39 14.18 21.86
CA THR A 188 0.55 14.27 20.68
C THR A 188 1.13 15.16 19.60
N GLN A 189 1.78 16.25 19.96
CA GLN A 189 2.38 17.18 19.02
C GLN A 189 3.53 16.56 18.20
N PRO A 190 4.50 15.84 18.78
CA PRO A 190 5.50 15.10 18.01
C PRO A 190 4.89 14.02 17.10
N LEU A 191 3.84 13.31 17.54
CA LEU A 191 3.15 12.32 16.72
C LEU A 191 2.50 12.97 15.47
N GLU A 192 1.86 14.12 15.63
CA GLU A 192 1.24 14.86 14.53
C GLU A 192 2.29 15.36 13.52
N LEU A 193 3.40 15.92 14.01
CA LEU A 193 4.50 16.40 13.17
C LEU A 193 5.13 15.25 12.37
N LEU A 194 5.39 14.10 13.03
CA LEU A 194 5.91 12.91 12.36
C LEU A 194 4.90 12.34 11.35
N ALA A 195 3.62 12.27 11.71
CA ALA A 195 2.56 11.82 10.81
C ALA A 195 2.51 12.67 9.54
N GLY A 196 2.66 13.99 9.66
CA GLY A 196 2.71 14.93 8.53
C GLY A 196 3.85 14.68 7.54
N VAL A 197 4.94 14.04 7.97
CA VAL A 197 6.08 13.71 7.11
C VAL A 197 5.78 12.51 6.20
N ASN A 198 4.78 11.68 6.51
CA ASN A 198 4.48 10.46 5.76
C ASN A 198 4.31 10.72 4.26
N THR A 199 3.42 11.63 3.89
CA THR A 199 3.11 11.93 2.48
C THR A 199 4.32 12.42 1.71
N PRO A 200 5.02 13.50 2.11
CA PRO A 200 6.17 13.99 1.34
C PRO A 200 7.30 12.96 1.27
N LEU A 201 7.63 12.29 2.37
CA LEU A 201 8.73 11.34 2.40
C LEU A 201 8.46 10.10 1.53
N SER A 202 7.27 9.53 1.61
CA SER A 202 6.89 8.35 0.81
C SER A 202 6.89 8.67 -0.70
N MET A 203 6.45 9.87 -1.08
CA MET A 203 6.44 10.30 -2.48
C MET A 203 7.86 10.59 -3.00
N LEU A 204 8.72 11.20 -2.19
CA LEU A 204 10.13 11.40 -2.54
C LEU A 204 10.83 10.04 -2.78
N ILE A 205 10.62 9.06 -1.88
CA ILE A 205 11.17 7.70 -2.06
C ILE A 205 10.64 7.05 -3.33
N THR A 206 9.35 7.20 -3.63
CA THR A 206 8.75 6.69 -4.86
C THR A 206 9.38 7.35 -6.10
N GLY A 207 9.64 8.66 -6.04
CA GLY A 207 10.36 9.40 -7.09
C GLY A 207 11.79 8.88 -7.28
N MET A 208 12.50 8.56 -6.20
CA MET A 208 13.83 7.94 -6.27
C MET A 208 13.78 6.56 -6.95
N LEU A 209 12.75 5.75 -6.67
CA LEU A 209 12.55 4.45 -7.32
C LEU A 209 12.34 4.59 -8.83
N ILE A 210 11.51 5.55 -9.25
CA ILE A 210 11.25 5.81 -10.66
C ILE A 210 12.52 6.34 -11.36
N ALA A 211 13.29 7.23 -10.71
CA ALA A 211 14.53 7.78 -11.25
C ALA A 211 15.61 6.72 -11.46
N ALA A 212 15.59 5.62 -10.70
CA ALA A 212 16.53 4.50 -10.84
C ALA A 212 16.16 3.56 -12.01
N GLY A 213 14.93 3.62 -12.52
CA GLY A 213 14.44 2.73 -13.57
C GLY A 213 14.80 3.19 -14.99
N ASP A 214 15.07 2.23 -15.88
CA ASP A 214 15.12 2.52 -17.33
C ASP A 214 13.71 2.43 -17.92
N VAL A 215 13.06 3.58 -18.05
CA VAL A 215 11.67 3.70 -18.51
C VAL A 215 11.49 3.05 -19.88
N ARG A 216 12.48 3.14 -20.80
CA ARG A 216 12.36 2.59 -22.14
C ARG A 216 12.27 1.06 -22.12
N SER A 217 13.11 0.41 -21.36
CA SER A 217 13.10 -1.06 -21.23
C SER A 217 11.83 -1.54 -20.51
N ILE A 218 11.34 -0.79 -19.51
CA ILE A 218 10.12 -1.08 -18.78
C ILE A 218 8.89 -1.06 -19.72
N VAL A 219 8.75 -0.02 -20.54
CA VAL A 219 7.59 0.14 -21.43
C VAL A 219 7.58 -0.89 -22.56
N THR A 220 8.72 -1.46 -22.94
CA THR A 220 8.81 -2.48 -24.00
C THR A 220 8.61 -3.92 -23.48
N ASP A 221 8.67 -4.18 -22.17
CA ASP A 221 8.51 -5.53 -21.60
C ASP A 221 7.03 -5.92 -21.48
N LYS A 222 6.61 -6.86 -22.33
CA LYS A 222 5.23 -7.40 -22.36
C LYS A 222 4.82 -8.09 -21.05
N HIS A 223 5.76 -8.64 -20.31
CA HIS A 223 5.47 -9.30 -19.02
C HIS A 223 5.13 -8.28 -17.95
N ILE A 224 5.79 -7.09 -17.96
CA ILE A 224 5.45 -5.98 -17.05
C ILE A 224 4.04 -5.44 -17.37
N TRP A 225 3.69 -5.27 -18.65
CA TRP A 225 2.34 -4.86 -19.06
C TRP A 225 1.27 -5.87 -18.65
N LYS A 226 1.57 -7.17 -18.78
CA LYS A 226 0.65 -8.22 -18.32
C LYS A 226 0.42 -8.16 -16.82
N LEU A 227 1.49 -7.98 -16.04
CA LEU A 227 1.41 -7.78 -14.60
C LEU A 227 0.57 -6.53 -14.27
N ALA A 228 0.87 -5.41 -14.92
CA ALA A 228 0.14 -4.16 -14.73
C ALA A 228 -1.35 -4.31 -15.04
N SER A 229 -1.71 -5.02 -16.11
CA SER A 229 -3.13 -5.29 -16.45
C SER A 229 -3.83 -6.12 -15.37
N VAL A 230 -3.17 -7.13 -14.82
CA VAL A 230 -3.74 -7.93 -13.73
C VAL A 230 -3.89 -7.09 -12.46
N ARG A 231 -2.83 -6.37 -12.06
CA ARG A 231 -2.79 -5.60 -10.81
C ARG A 231 -3.70 -4.37 -10.86
N MET A 232 -3.70 -3.63 -11.98
CA MET A 232 -4.34 -2.31 -12.04
C MET A 232 -5.76 -2.36 -12.62
N LEU A 233 -6.15 -3.46 -13.29
CA LEU A 233 -7.47 -3.58 -13.90
C LEU A 233 -8.24 -4.80 -13.37
N LEU A 234 -7.70 -6.00 -13.50
CA LEU A 234 -8.45 -7.22 -13.21
C LEU A 234 -8.75 -7.37 -11.72
N ILE A 235 -7.75 -7.23 -10.84
CA ILE A 235 -7.94 -7.38 -9.39
C ILE A 235 -8.83 -6.26 -8.84
N PRO A 236 -8.61 -4.96 -9.14
CA PRO A 236 -9.53 -3.89 -8.76
C PRO A 236 -10.96 -4.14 -9.24
N ALA A 237 -11.16 -4.47 -10.52
CA ALA A 237 -12.49 -4.72 -11.06
C ALA A 237 -13.20 -5.87 -10.34
N ALA A 238 -12.48 -6.97 -10.08
CA ALA A 238 -13.04 -8.10 -9.33
C ALA A 238 -13.38 -7.73 -7.88
N THR A 239 -12.53 -6.94 -7.21
CA THR A 239 -12.78 -6.46 -5.84
C THR A 239 -14.01 -5.55 -5.79
N LEU A 240 -14.09 -4.57 -6.70
CA LEU A 240 -15.22 -3.65 -6.79
C LEU A 240 -16.53 -4.39 -7.10
N ALA A 241 -16.49 -5.34 -8.03
CA ALA A 241 -17.65 -6.19 -8.34
C ALA A 241 -18.07 -7.03 -7.14
N LEU A 242 -17.13 -7.65 -6.43
CA LEU A 242 -17.43 -8.45 -5.24
C LEU A 242 -18.04 -7.59 -4.13
N PHE A 243 -17.46 -6.40 -3.86
CA PHE A 243 -17.97 -5.49 -2.83
C PHE A 243 -19.38 -4.98 -3.17
N GLY A 244 -19.61 -4.65 -4.46
CA GLY A 244 -20.95 -4.27 -4.94
C GLY A 244 -21.97 -5.38 -4.79
N VAL A 245 -21.64 -6.62 -5.16
CA VAL A 245 -22.53 -7.79 -5.00
C VAL A 245 -22.83 -8.11 -3.53
N LEU A 246 -21.84 -7.95 -2.65
CA LEU A 246 -22.00 -8.18 -1.20
C LEU A 246 -22.67 -7.00 -0.48
N GLY A 247 -22.92 -5.90 -1.18
CA GLY A 247 -23.55 -4.71 -0.60
C GLY A 247 -22.68 -3.99 0.43
N PHE A 248 -21.34 -4.01 0.26
CA PHE A 248 -20.46 -3.25 1.12
C PHE A 248 -20.47 -1.78 0.75
N HIS A 249 -20.84 -0.93 1.70
CA HIS A 249 -20.99 0.51 1.51
C HIS A 249 -20.28 1.32 2.61
N GLY A 250 -20.10 2.61 2.35
CA GLY A 250 -19.57 3.59 3.30
C GLY A 250 -18.05 3.67 3.33
N THR A 251 -17.53 4.55 4.19
CA THR A 251 -16.11 4.94 4.21
C THR A 251 -15.16 3.76 4.35
N ALA A 252 -15.47 2.78 5.20
CA ALA A 252 -14.61 1.61 5.39
C ALA A 252 -14.45 0.79 4.10
N ALA A 253 -15.55 0.55 3.36
CA ALA A 253 -15.52 -0.17 2.09
C ALA A 253 -14.75 0.61 1.01
N GLN A 254 -14.98 1.92 0.92
CA GLN A 254 -14.28 2.82 -0.01
C GLN A 254 -12.78 2.85 0.25
N VAL A 255 -12.36 2.91 1.52
CA VAL A 255 -10.94 2.87 1.92
C VAL A 255 -10.28 1.56 1.50
N VAL A 256 -10.89 0.41 1.85
CA VAL A 256 -10.32 -0.91 1.50
C VAL A 256 -10.25 -1.08 -0.02
N ALA A 257 -11.30 -0.70 -0.75
CA ALA A 257 -11.34 -0.77 -2.21
C ALA A 257 -10.26 0.11 -2.86
N LEU A 258 -10.07 1.36 -2.40
CA LEU A 258 -9.02 2.25 -2.90
C LEU A 258 -7.62 1.72 -2.61
N LEU A 259 -7.38 1.14 -1.42
CA LEU A 259 -6.09 0.52 -1.08
C LEU A 259 -5.79 -0.68 -1.97
N GLU A 260 -6.82 -1.46 -2.32
CA GLU A 260 -6.66 -2.56 -3.28
C GLU A 260 -6.42 -2.06 -4.70
N CYS A 261 -6.92 -0.89 -5.09
CA CYS A 261 -6.63 -0.26 -6.40
C CYS A 261 -5.23 0.37 -6.49
N CYS A 262 -4.46 0.44 -5.41
CA CYS A 262 -3.10 0.97 -5.42
C CYS A 262 -2.15 0.12 -6.29
N PRO A 263 -1.07 0.70 -6.84
CA PRO A 263 -0.08 -0.01 -7.68
C PRO A 263 0.63 -1.14 -6.91
N ALA A 264 1.51 -1.86 -7.58
CA ALA A 264 2.30 -2.92 -6.97
C ALA A 264 3.17 -2.40 -5.82
N ALA A 265 3.30 -3.18 -4.75
CA ALA A 265 4.03 -2.79 -3.56
C ALA A 265 5.52 -2.51 -3.85
N ALA A 266 6.07 -1.41 -3.33
CA ALA A 266 7.47 -1.04 -3.49
C ALA A 266 8.44 -2.11 -2.92
N ILE A 267 8.00 -2.87 -1.91
CA ILE A 267 8.76 -3.98 -1.32
C ILE A 267 9.03 -5.12 -2.32
N THR A 268 8.29 -5.19 -3.44
CA THR A 268 8.55 -6.15 -4.53
C THR A 268 10.00 -6.10 -5.02
N SER A 269 10.53 -4.88 -5.20
CA SER A 269 11.93 -4.68 -5.62
C SER A 269 12.93 -5.13 -4.55
N VAL A 270 12.60 -4.94 -3.27
CA VAL A 270 13.45 -5.35 -2.15
C VAL A 270 13.53 -6.88 -2.08
N PHE A 271 12.41 -7.57 -2.23
CA PHE A 271 12.37 -9.03 -2.19
C PHE A 271 13.02 -9.66 -3.45
N ALA A 272 12.95 -8.99 -4.60
CA ALA A 272 13.67 -9.47 -5.79
C ALA A 272 15.18 -9.49 -5.54
N VAL A 273 15.75 -8.42 -4.98
CA VAL A 273 17.18 -8.36 -4.59
C VAL A 273 17.50 -9.42 -3.53
N GLN A 274 16.69 -9.49 -2.48
CA GLN A 274 16.95 -10.37 -1.33
C GLN A 274 16.94 -11.85 -1.67
N PHE A 275 16.08 -12.27 -2.61
CA PHE A 275 15.90 -13.67 -3.00
C PHE A 275 16.48 -14.02 -4.37
N GLY A 276 17.26 -13.10 -4.98
CA GLY A 276 17.97 -13.37 -6.24
C GLY A 276 17.06 -13.53 -7.45
N HIS A 277 15.91 -12.83 -7.47
CA HIS A 277 15.00 -12.77 -8.61
C HIS A 277 15.36 -11.64 -9.59
N ASP A 278 14.65 -11.56 -10.71
CA ASP A 278 14.80 -10.50 -11.72
C ASP A 278 14.46 -9.11 -11.13
N GLU A 279 15.50 -8.37 -10.73
CA GLU A 279 15.41 -7.05 -10.13
C GLU A 279 14.82 -6.02 -11.11
N HIS A 280 15.20 -6.12 -12.39
CA HIS A 280 14.70 -5.23 -13.43
C HIS A 280 13.20 -5.41 -13.63
N PHE A 281 12.72 -6.64 -13.69
CA PHE A 281 11.30 -6.96 -13.80
C PHE A 281 10.53 -6.47 -12.57
N ALA A 282 11.07 -6.65 -11.36
CA ALA A 282 10.45 -6.21 -10.12
C ALA A 282 10.34 -4.68 -10.05
N ALA A 283 11.45 -3.98 -10.27
CA ALA A 283 11.48 -2.50 -10.26
C ALA A 283 10.59 -1.92 -11.35
N GLY A 284 10.67 -2.48 -12.56
CA GLY A 284 9.84 -2.06 -13.70
C GLY A 284 8.35 -2.24 -13.44
N SER A 285 7.97 -3.33 -12.78
CA SER A 285 6.57 -3.58 -12.40
C SER A 285 6.05 -2.53 -11.41
N VAL A 286 6.84 -2.17 -10.40
CA VAL A 286 6.49 -1.10 -9.45
C VAL A 286 6.40 0.24 -10.16
N VAL A 287 7.38 0.59 -10.99
CA VAL A 287 7.42 1.87 -11.71
C VAL A 287 6.23 1.99 -12.67
N LEU A 288 5.99 0.99 -13.55
CA LEU A 288 4.90 1.06 -14.51
C LEU A 288 3.54 1.15 -13.84
N THR A 289 3.27 0.31 -12.83
CA THR A 289 2.00 0.34 -12.12
C THR A 289 1.80 1.66 -11.36
N THR A 290 2.87 2.24 -10.80
CA THR A 290 2.82 3.57 -10.18
C THR A 290 2.49 4.65 -11.21
N LEU A 291 3.12 4.66 -12.38
CA LEU A 291 2.81 5.62 -13.43
C LEU A 291 1.37 5.49 -13.95
N LEU A 292 0.88 4.27 -14.12
CA LEU A 292 -0.50 4.02 -14.53
C LEU A 292 -1.52 4.46 -13.48
N SER A 293 -1.15 4.47 -12.20
CA SER A 293 -2.05 4.86 -11.12
C SER A 293 -2.52 6.31 -11.20
N ILE A 294 -1.84 7.17 -11.95
CA ILE A 294 -2.28 8.56 -12.21
C ILE A 294 -3.68 8.60 -12.87
N ILE A 295 -3.97 7.58 -13.68
CA ILE A 295 -5.24 7.44 -14.40
C ILE A 295 -6.16 6.46 -13.66
N THR A 296 -5.62 5.32 -13.24
CA THR A 296 -6.46 4.23 -12.71
C THR A 296 -7.03 4.53 -11.33
N LEU A 297 -6.35 5.25 -10.44
CA LEU A 297 -6.89 5.60 -9.12
C LEU A 297 -8.10 6.54 -9.20
N PRO A 298 -8.07 7.65 -9.98
CA PRO A 298 -9.28 8.45 -10.17
C PRO A 298 -10.44 7.68 -10.81
N LEU A 299 -10.16 6.80 -11.77
CA LEU A 299 -11.19 5.93 -12.36
C LEU A 299 -11.77 4.93 -11.34
N CYS A 300 -10.93 4.30 -10.54
CA CYS A 300 -11.41 3.44 -9.44
C CYS A 300 -12.26 4.23 -8.45
N ALA A 301 -11.83 5.44 -8.05
CA ALA A 301 -12.62 6.29 -7.16
C ALA A 301 -13.97 6.67 -7.76
N LEU A 302 -14.03 6.91 -9.07
CA LEU A 302 -15.31 7.15 -9.77
C LEU A 302 -16.23 5.93 -9.69
N ILE A 303 -15.72 4.74 -9.97
CA ILE A 303 -16.50 3.50 -9.89
C ILE A 303 -16.95 3.22 -8.45
N ILE A 304 -16.08 3.45 -7.47
CA ILE A 304 -16.39 3.33 -6.04
C ILE A 304 -17.59 4.17 -5.67
N THR A 305 -17.63 5.44 -6.12
CA THR A 305 -18.78 6.34 -5.84
C THR A 305 -20.08 5.92 -6.51
N MET A 306 -20.02 5.08 -7.53
CA MET A 306 -21.21 4.56 -8.22
C MET A 306 -21.72 3.24 -7.60
N VAL A 307 -20.84 2.48 -6.97
CA VAL A 307 -21.11 1.11 -6.49
C VAL A 307 -21.27 1.07 -4.96
N MET A 308 -20.60 1.97 -4.21
CA MET A 308 -20.49 2.02 -2.73
C MET A 308 -20.91 3.36 -2.17
#